data_7f58b766f90c345f45dbeb1774a56444
#
_entry.id   7f58b766f90c345f45dbeb1774a56444
#
_cell.length_a   1.000
_cell.length_b   1.000
_cell.length_c   1.000
_cell.angle_alpha   90.00
_cell.angle_beta   90.00
_cell.angle_gamma   90.00
#
_symmetry.space_group_name_H-M   'P 1'
#
loop_
_entity.id
_entity.type
_entity.pdbx_description
1 polymer ?
#
loop_
_entity_poly.entity_id
_entity_poly.type
_entity_poly.pdbx_seq_one_letter_code
_entity_poly.pdbx_strand_id
1 'polypeptide(L)'
;MSAREAPGAHDPTFLPPDIPVPKDDGRARHLTGIKLPDVTLLATNNSRVNLTKLKGRTVLYIYPRTGVPGVDAPPGWDDIPGARGCTPQSCGFRDHFADLKALGVMHVFGLSTQDTDYQREAAERLHLPFPILSDEDLDFATSLHLPMFMAAGKTLLARMAMVTDDGMIVKVFYPVFPPDKNAEEVVAWVRENR
;
A
#
# COMPACT_ATOMS: atom_id res chain seq x y z
N MET A 1 34.78 8.08 -26.44
CA MET A 1 33.34 8.53 -26.55
C MET A 1 32.48 7.45 -25.92
N SER A 2 32.09 7.66 -24.67
CA SER A 2 31.23 6.71 -23.95
C SER A 2 29.80 6.91 -24.43
N ALA A 3 29.20 5.87 -25.02
CA ALA A 3 27.80 5.85 -25.35
C ALA A 3 27.00 5.96 -24.03
N ARG A 4 26.26 7.03 -23.85
CA ARG A 4 25.21 7.09 -22.82
C ARG A 4 24.18 6.03 -23.22
N GLU A 5 24.07 4.98 -22.42
CA GLU A 5 22.91 4.09 -22.49
C GLU A 5 21.66 4.97 -22.39
N ALA A 6 20.71 4.70 -23.29
CA ALA A 6 19.37 5.28 -23.20
C ALA A 6 18.79 4.95 -21.83
N PRO A 7 18.04 5.86 -21.18
CA PRO A 7 17.39 5.56 -19.91
C PRO A 7 16.54 4.30 -20.12
N GLY A 8 16.92 3.22 -19.44
CA GLY A 8 16.19 1.96 -19.48
C GLY A 8 14.76 2.18 -19.05
N ALA A 9 13.84 1.40 -19.63
CA ALA A 9 12.45 1.38 -19.23
C ALA A 9 12.34 1.29 -17.70
N HIS A 10 11.37 2.02 -17.13
CA HIS A 10 11.15 2.10 -15.69
C HIS A 10 11.04 0.70 -15.06
N ASP A 11 11.96 0.38 -14.13
CA ASP A 11 11.87 -0.83 -13.31
C ASP A 11 11.12 -0.53 -12.01
N PRO A 12 9.88 -1.01 -11.85
CA PRO A 12 9.10 -0.74 -10.66
C PRO A 12 9.64 -1.44 -9.40
N THR A 13 10.54 -2.42 -9.55
CA THR A 13 11.16 -3.12 -8.41
C THR A 13 12.36 -2.36 -7.84
N PHE A 14 12.96 -1.47 -8.64
CA PHE A 14 14.10 -0.68 -8.23
C PHE A 14 13.71 0.53 -7.39
N LEU A 15 14.33 0.68 -6.24
CA LEU A 15 14.16 1.82 -5.35
C LEU A 15 15.39 2.73 -5.44
N PRO A 16 15.30 3.89 -6.13
CA PRO A 16 16.42 4.81 -6.22
C PRO A 16 16.85 5.32 -4.84
N PRO A 17 18.16 5.52 -4.58
CA PRO A 17 18.64 5.97 -3.28
C PRO A 17 18.27 7.41 -2.94
N ASP A 18 18.02 8.24 -3.96
CA ASP A 18 17.83 9.69 -3.81
C ASP A 18 16.36 10.13 -3.92
N ILE A 19 15.41 9.20 -3.72
CA ILE A 19 13.98 9.56 -3.74
C ILE A 19 13.65 10.47 -2.54
N PRO A 20 12.77 11.48 -2.72
CA PRO A 20 12.45 12.41 -1.65
C PRO A 20 11.73 11.74 -0.49
N VAL A 21 12.17 12.06 0.72
CA VAL A 21 11.58 11.55 1.96
C VAL A 21 10.28 12.27 2.28
N PRO A 22 9.15 11.56 2.44
CA PRO A 22 7.91 12.19 2.84
C PRO A 22 7.99 12.68 4.29
N LYS A 23 7.32 13.81 4.57
CA LYS A 23 7.21 14.36 5.93
C LYS A 23 5.84 14.03 6.51
N ASP A 24 5.80 13.83 7.83
CA ASP A 24 4.53 13.73 8.54
C ASP A 24 3.83 15.09 8.54
N ASP A 25 2.76 15.19 7.78
CA ASP A 25 1.91 16.38 7.66
C ASP A 25 0.71 16.36 8.62
N GLY A 26 0.60 15.33 9.46
CA GLY A 26 -0.45 15.16 10.44
C GLY A 26 -1.78 14.65 9.90
N ARG A 27 -1.92 14.42 8.59
CA ARG A 27 -3.20 14.03 7.97
C ARG A 27 -3.69 12.63 8.35
N ALA A 28 -2.89 11.80 9.00
CA ALA A 28 -3.29 10.48 9.47
C ALA A 28 -3.53 10.40 10.99
N ARG A 29 -3.33 11.49 11.75
CA ARG A 29 -3.39 11.47 13.23
C ARG A 29 -4.74 11.09 13.80
N HIS A 30 -5.82 11.36 13.05
CA HIS A 30 -7.20 11.08 13.49
C HIS A 30 -7.58 9.60 13.36
N LEU A 31 -6.80 8.77 12.65
CA LEU A 31 -7.21 7.43 12.24
C LEU A 31 -7.18 6.39 13.36
N THR A 32 -6.21 6.47 14.28
CA THR A 32 -6.12 5.49 15.39
C THR A 32 -7.33 5.61 16.31
N GLY A 33 -7.97 4.48 16.60
CA GLY A 33 -9.18 4.41 17.42
C GLY A 33 -10.48 4.59 16.63
N ILE A 34 -10.41 4.77 15.30
CA ILE A 34 -11.59 4.85 14.44
C ILE A 34 -11.95 3.44 13.93
N LYS A 35 -13.25 3.16 13.91
CA LYS A 35 -13.79 1.98 13.24
C LYS A 35 -13.78 2.16 11.72
N LEU A 36 -13.37 1.12 11.00
CA LEU A 36 -13.41 1.12 9.55
C LEU A 36 -14.84 1.31 9.02
N PRO A 37 -15.02 2.01 7.88
CA PRO A 37 -16.33 2.27 7.30
C PRO A 37 -16.97 1.00 6.75
N ASP A 38 -18.31 0.97 6.69
CA ASP A 38 -19.09 -0.10 6.06
C ASP A 38 -19.05 0.07 4.53
N VAL A 39 -17.87 -0.15 3.94
CA VAL A 39 -17.62 -0.08 2.50
C VAL A 39 -17.17 -1.45 2.01
N THR A 40 -17.76 -1.91 0.91
CA THR A 40 -17.40 -3.18 0.28
C THR A 40 -16.50 -2.93 -0.92
N LEU A 41 -15.29 -3.49 -0.91
CA LEU A 41 -14.28 -3.34 -1.94
C LEU A 41 -14.14 -4.63 -2.76
N LEU A 42 -13.89 -4.51 -4.06
CA LEU A 42 -13.58 -5.63 -4.91
C LEU A 42 -12.10 -6.01 -4.76
N ALA A 43 -11.84 -7.30 -4.61
CA ALA A 43 -10.50 -7.84 -4.46
C ALA A 43 -9.99 -8.52 -5.73
N THR A 44 -8.68 -8.62 -5.89
CA THR A 44 -8.03 -9.25 -7.06
C THR A 44 -8.36 -10.74 -7.24
N ASN A 45 -8.82 -11.40 -6.21
CA ASN A 45 -9.32 -12.79 -6.24
C ASN A 45 -10.84 -12.89 -6.53
N ASN A 46 -11.46 -11.80 -7.00
CA ASN A 46 -12.90 -11.66 -7.27
C ASN A 46 -13.81 -11.71 -6.04
N SER A 47 -13.27 -11.75 -4.84
CA SER A 47 -14.09 -11.64 -3.63
C SER A 47 -14.50 -10.18 -3.38
N ARG A 48 -15.59 -10.00 -2.64
CA ARG A 48 -16.04 -8.69 -2.14
C ARG A 48 -15.71 -8.63 -0.65
N VAL A 49 -14.87 -7.69 -0.27
CA VAL A 49 -14.34 -7.58 1.09
C VAL A 49 -14.90 -6.33 1.77
N ASN A 50 -15.45 -6.51 2.96
CA ASN A 50 -15.83 -5.41 3.83
C ASN A 50 -14.96 -5.51 5.10
N LEU A 51 -13.97 -4.64 5.17
CA LEU A 51 -12.93 -4.68 6.20
C LEU A 51 -13.48 -4.51 7.63
N THR A 52 -14.58 -3.74 7.80
CA THR A 52 -15.19 -3.53 9.13
C THR A 52 -15.89 -4.78 9.67
N LYS A 53 -16.20 -5.75 8.80
CA LYS A 53 -16.88 -7.01 9.17
C LYS A 53 -15.92 -8.16 9.43
N LEU A 54 -14.61 -7.98 9.16
CA LEU A 54 -13.61 -9.00 9.41
C LEU A 54 -13.32 -9.14 10.90
N LYS A 55 -13.16 -10.39 11.32
CA LYS A 55 -12.79 -10.74 12.68
C LYS A 55 -11.30 -10.95 12.80
N GLY A 56 -10.77 -10.63 13.98
CA GLY A 56 -9.35 -10.76 14.28
C GLY A 56 -8.51 -9.62 13.70
N ARG A 57 -7.22 -9.82 13.82
CA ARG A 57 -6.23 -8.81 13.39
C ARG A 57 -6.07 -8.81 11.88
N THR A 58 -6.19 -7.62 11.29
CA THR A 58 -5.98 -7.37 9.86
C THR A 58 -4.84 -6.37 9.67
N VAL A 59 -3.95 -6.65 8.73
CA VAL A 59 -2.94 -5.70 8.25
C VAL A 59 -3.37 -5.21 6.86
N LEU A 60 -3.45 -3.90 6.70
CA LEU A 60 -3.78 -3.23 5.45
C LEU A 60 -2.63 -2.28 5.09
N TYR A 61 -1.91 -2.55 4.00
CA TYR A 61 -0.96 -1.58 3.47
C TYR A 61 -1.58 -0.84 2.28
N ILE A 62 -1.36 0.45 2.23
CA ILE A 62 -1.95 1.38 1.27
C ILE A 62 -0.84 2.02 0.47
N TYR A 63 -1.02 2.09 -0.85
CA TYR A 63 -0.02 2.60 -1.75
C TYR A 63 -0.65 3.41 -2.90
N PRO A 64 0.10 4.37 -3.48
CA PRO A 64 -0.44 5.22 -4.54
C PRO A 64 -0.77 4.45 -5.81
N ARG A 65 0.23 3.80 -6.42
CA ARG A 65 0.08 2.98 -7.62
C ARG A 65 1.31 2.11 -7.85
N THR A 66 1.09 0.89 -8.33
CA THR A 66 2.16 0.07 -8.91
C THR A 66 2.40 0.45 -10.35
N GLY A 67 3.62 0.24 -10.83
CA GLY A 67 3.98 0.31 -12.24
C GLY A 67 3.99 -1.07 -12.90
N VAL A 68 4.00 -1.10 -14.21
CA VAL A 68 4.21 -2.29 -15.03
C VAL A 68 5.65 -2.25 -15.57
N PRO A 69 6.42 -3.35 -15.52
CA PRO A 69 7.77 -3.37 -16.08
C PRO A 69 7.77 -2.98 -17.56
N GLY A 70 8.72 -2.13 -17.95
CA GLY A 70 8.83 -1.65 -19.32
C GLY A 70 7.88 -0.51 -19.69
N VAL A 71 7.05 -0.06 -18.76
CA VAL A 71 6.18 1.11 -18.92
C VAL A 71 6.70 2.24 -18.04
N ASP A 72 6.94 3.40 -18.64
CA ASP A 72 7.44 4.56 -17.91
C ASP A 72 6.46 5.03 -16.84
N ALA A 73 7.01 5.47 -15.70
CA ALA A 73 6.24 6.17 -14.69
C ALA A 73 5.73 7.51 -15.23
N PRO A 74 4.64 8.06 -14.67
CA PRO A 74 4.20 9.40 -15.02
C PRO A 74 5.33 10.43 -14.88
N PRO A 75 5.39 11.44 -15.74
CA PRO A 75 6.39 12.51 -15.61
C PRO A 75 6.40 13.12 -14.20
N GLY A 76 7.59 13.28 -13.61
CA GLY A 76 7.77 13.81 -12.26
C GLY A 76 7.39 12.85 -11.12
N TRP A 77 7.11 11.59 -11.41
CA TRP A 77 6.70 10.60 -10.39
C TRP A 77 7.73 10.44 -9.27
N ASP A 78 9.00 10.33 -9.64
CA ASP A 78 10.09 10.13 -8.68
C ASP A 78 10.41 11.38 -7.83
N ASP A 79 9.91 12.55 -8.22
CA ASP A 79 10.05 13.81 -7.48
C ASP A 79 8.97 13.98 -6.39
N ILE A 80 7.92 13.16 -6.40
CA ILE A 80 6.83 13.23 -5.42
C ILE A 80 7.22 12.44 -4.16
N PRO A 81 7.35 13.09 -2.98
CA PRO A 81 7.65 12.39 -1.74
C PRO A 81 6.64 11.28 -1.43
N GLY A 82 7.15 10.06 -1.24
CA GLY A 82 6.31 8.90 -0.93
C GLY A 82 5.63 8.23 -2.12
N ALA A 83 5.79 8.72 -3.37
CA ALA A 83 5.17 8.10 -4.54
C ALA A 83 5.89 6.82 -4.99
N ARG A 84 7.21 6.85 -5.12
CA ARG A 84 8.02 5.72 -5.56
C ARG A 84 8.04 4.60 -4.52
N GLY A 85 8.05 3.32 -4.96
CA GLY A 85 8.31 2.17 -4.10
C GLY A 85 7.09 1.31 -3.76
N CYS A 86 6.00 1.36 -4.55
CA CYS A 86 4.81 0.53 -4.30
C CYS A 86 5.09 -0.95 -4.49
N THR A 87 5.85 -1.33 -5.52
CA THR A 87 6.28 -2.71 -5.74
C THR A 87 7.20 -3.22 -4.62
N PRO A 88 8.28 -2.52 -4.22
CA PRO A 88 9.07 -2.90 -3.05
C PRO A 88 8.25 -3.03 -1.76
N GLN A 89 7.28 -2.16 -1.51
CA GLN A 89 6.38 -2.29 -0.36
C GLN A 89 5.57 -3.58 -0.43
N SER A 90 4.93 -3.87 -1.56
CA SER A 90 4.14 -5.08 -1.76
C SER A 90 4.98 -6.35 -1.60
N CYS A 91 6.20 -6.36 -2.17
CA CYS A 91 7.15 -7.46 -2.00
C CYS A 91 7.56 -7.65 -0.54
N GLY A 92 7.76 -6.58 0.21
CA GLY A 92 8.02 -6.65 1.65
C GLY A 92 6.90 -7.38 2.41
N PHE A 93 5.65 -7.05 2.16
CA PHE A 93 4.51 -7.75 2.78
C PHE A 93 4.38 -9.19 2.31
N ARG A 94 4.66 -9.50 1.03
CA ARG A 94 4.76 -10.87 0.53
C ARG A 94 5.79 -11.68 1.32
N ASP A 95 6.98 -11.15 1.45
CA ASP A 95 8.12 -11.84 2.05
C ASP A 95 7.93 -12.05 3.56
N HIS A 96 7.20 -11.15 4.24
CA HIS A 96 6.84 -11.25 5.65
C HIS A 96 5.44 -11.81 5.92
N PHE A 97 4.76 -12.33 4.91
CA PHE A 97 3.39 -12.85 5.09
C PHE A 97 3.33 -13.99 6.09
N ALA A 98 4.27 -14.95 5.99
CA ALA A 98 4.33 -16.08 6.92
C ALA A 98 4.60 -15.63 8.36
N ASP A 99 5.46 -14.62 8.55
CA ASP A 99 5.74 -14.05 9.88
C ASP A 99 4.49 -13.41 10.48
N LEU A 100 3.75 -12.62 9.69
CA LEU A 100 2.49 -12.01 10.13
C LEU A 100 1.46 -13.06 10.52
N LYS A 101 1.32 -14.13 9.72
CA LYS A 101 0.41 -15.24 10.02
C LYS A 101 0.81 -15.97 11.32
N ALA A 102 2.10 -16.22 11.52
CA ALA A 102 2.63 -16.84 12.75
C ALA A 102 2.39 -15.98 14.00
N LEU A 103 2.31 -14.66 13.83
CA LEU A 103 2.01 -13.69 14.89
C LEU A 103 0.50 -13.51 15.15
N GLY A 104 -0.36 -14.25 14.47
CA GLY A 104 -1.81 -14.24 14.68
C GLY A 104 -2.57 -13.23 13.80
N VAL A 105 -1.93 -12.64 12.80
CA VAL A 105 -2.62 -11.81 11.81
C VAL A 105 -3.53 -12.70 10.96
N MET A 106 -4.84 -12.45 10.99
CA MET A 106 -5.84 -13.22 10.27
C MET A 106 -5.89 -12.85 8.79
N HIS A 107 -5.73 -11.58 8.46
CA HIS A 107 -5.89 -11.06 7.11
C HIS A 107 -4.78 -10.06 6.77
N VAL A 108 -4.30 -10.11 5.52
CA VAL A 108 -3.39 -9.11 4.95
C VAL A 108 -3.96 -8.67 3.60
N PHE A 109 -4.00 -7.38 3.35
CA PHE A 109 -4.46 -6.80 2.09
C PHE A 109 -3.56 -5.64 1.67
N GLY A 110 -3.37 -5.49 0.36
CA GLY A 110 -2.98 -4.22 -0.24
C GLY A 110 -4.23 -3.42 -0.61
N LEU A 111 -4.12 -2.10 -0.73
CA LEU A 111 -5.20 -1.22 -1.16
C LEU A 111 -4.64 -0.04 -1.96
N SER A 112 -5.26 0.26 -3.09
CA SER A 112 -5.00 1.44 -3.89
C SER A 112 -6.26 1.89 -4.63
N THR A 113 -6.18 3.03 -5.32
CA THR A 113 -7.27 3.53 -6.17
C THR A 113 -7.19 3.04 -7.61
N GLN A 114 -6.27 2.12 -7.91
CA GLN A 114 -6.21 1.47 -9.21
C GLN A 114 -7.37 0.47 -9.36
N ASP A 115 -7.85 0.27 -10.58
CA ASP A 115 -8.88 -0.72 -10.85
C ASP A 115 -8.39 -2.15 -10.57
N THR A 116 -9.35 -3.06 -10.38
CA THR A 116 -9.06 -4.44 -9.98
C THR A 116 -8.26 -5.21 -11.03
N ASP A 117 -8.46 -4.96 -12.32
CA ASP A 117 -7.73 -5.67 -13.38
C ASP A 117 -6.26 -5.25 -13.39
N TYR A 118 -5.99 -3.96 -13.22
CA TYR A 118 -4.63 -3.45 -13.09
C TYR A 118 -3.93 -4.02 -11.84
N GLN A 119 -4.64 -4.07 -10.71
CA GLN A 119 -4.12 -4.65 -9.47
C GLN A 119 -3.86 -6.16 -9.60
N ARG A 120 -4.71 -6.88 -10.36
CA ARG A 120 -4.56 -8.33 -10.59
C ARG A 120 -3.27 -8.64 -11.32
N GLU A 121 -2.92 -7.87 -12.34
CA GLU A 121 -1.62 -8.01 -13.02
C GLU A 121 -0.46 -7.92 -12.03
N ALA A 122 -0.46 -6.91 -11.16
CA ALA A 122 0.59 -6.74 -10.15
C ALA A 122 0.60 -7.90 -9.14
N ALA A 123 -0.56 -8.33 -8.65
CA ALA A 123 -0.68 -9.42 -7.68
C ALA A 123 -0.15 -10.75 -8.26
N GLU A 124 -0.47 -11.06 -9.51
CA GLU A 124 -0.01 -12.26 -10.21
C GLU A 124 1.50 -12.21 -10.48
N ARG A 125 1.98 -11.12 -11.06
CA ARG A 125 3.41 -10.94 -11.39
C ARG A 125 4.30 -10.97 -10.15
N LEU A 126 3.85 -10.42 -9.04
CA LEU A 126 4.59 -10.38 -7.77
C LEU A 126 4.36 -11.62 -6.91
N HIS A 127 3.50 -12.55 -7.33
CA HIS A 127 3.13 -13.74 -6.56
C HIS A 127 2.67 -13.41 -5.15
N LEU A 128 1.77 -12.41 -4.99
CA LEU A 128 1.27 -12.01 -3.69
C LEU A 128 0.37 -13.13 -3.10
N PRO A 129 0.63 -13.57 -1.86
CA PRO A 129 -0.18 -14.61 -1.19
C PRO A 129 -1.48 -14.05 -0.59
N PHE A 130 -1.79 -12.80 -0.81
CA PHE A 130 -2.96 -12.08 -0.34
C PHE A 130 -3.54 -11.21 -1.47
N PRO A 131 -4.83 -10.89 -1.44
CA PRO A 131 -5.43 -10.05 -2.45
C PRO A 131 -5.14 -8.56 -2.22
N ILE A 132 -5.29 -7.79 -3.31
CA ILE A 132 -5.31 -6.33 -3.28
C ILE A 132 -6.77 -5.89 -3.43
N LEU A 133 -7.14 -4.83 -2.72
CA LEU A 133 -8.47 -4.21 -2.74
C LEU A 133 -8.45 -2.95 -3.60
N SER A 134 -9.48 -2.75 -4.41
CA SER A 134 -9.65 -1.55 -5.23
C SER A 134 -10.62 -0.58 -4.56
N ASP A 135 -10.15 0.64 -4.31
CA ASP A 135 -10.96 1.79 -3.91
C ASP A 135 -11.00 2.82 -5.06
N GLU A 136 -11.27 2.34 -6.29
CA GLU A 136 -11.32 3.19 -7.49
C GLU A 136 -12.35 4.30 -7.40
N ASP A 137 -13.45 4.07 -6.67
CA ASP A 137 -14.52 5.03 -6.41
C ASP A 137 -14.22 5.99 -5.24
N LEU A 138 -13.11 5.81 -4.53
CA LEU A 138 -12.69 6.61 -3.37
C LEU A 138 -13.64 6.57 -2.17
N ASP A 139 -14.54 5.62 -2.09
CA ASP A 139 -15.55 5.55 -1.02
C ASP A 139 -14.91 5.24 0.34
N PHE A 140 -13.98 4.30 0.37
CA PHE A 140 -13.25 3.96 1.60
C PHE A 140 -12.34 5.10 2.05
N ALA A 141 -11.55 5.64 1.12
CA ALA A 141 -10.62 6.74 1.41
C ALA A 141 -11.33 7.99 1.88
N THR A 142 -12.43 8.37 1.23
CA THR A 142 -13.22 9.55 1.58
C THR A 142 -13.89 9.38 2.95
N SER A 143 -14.45 8.21 3.23
CA SER A 143 -15.10 7.92 4.52
C SER A 143 -14.13 8.02 5.70
N LEU A 144 -12.86 7.68 5.51
CA LEU A 144 -11.81 7.76 6.53
C LEU A 144 -11.01 9.07 6.48
N HIS A 145 -11.26 9.94 5.50
CA HIS A 145 -10.42 11.12 5.24
C HIS A 145 -8.93 10.75 5.13
N LEU A 146 -8.63 9.69 4.38
CA LEU A 146 -7.24 9.25 4.17
C LEU A 146 -6.43 10.33 3.46
N PRO A 147 -5.13 10.46 3.75
CA PRO A 147 -4.24 11.34 2.99
C PRO A 147 -4.20 10.94 1.51
N MET A 148 -4.49 11.90 0.65
CA MET A 148 -4.51 11.74 -0.81
C MET A 148 -3.69 12.84 -1.48
N PHE A 149 -3.26 12.59 -2.73
CA PHE A 149 -2.60 13.57 -3.58
C PHE A 149 -2.96 13.34 -5.05
N MET A 150 -2.72 14.37 -5.87
CA MET A 150 -2.98 14.31 -7.30
C MET A 150 -1.69 14.04 -8.07
N ALA A 151 -1.72 13.08 -8.98
CA ALA A 151 -0.64 12.84 -9.92
C ALA A 151 -1.20 12.25 -11.22
N ALA A 152 -0.66 12.69 -12.36
CA ALA A 152 -1.10 12.22 -13.68
C ALA A 152 -2.63 12.31 -13.88
N GLY A 153 -3.27 13.37 -13.36
CA GLY A 153 -4.71 13.58 -13.47
C GLY A 153 -5.58 12.62 -12.63
N LYS A 154 -4.98 11.86 -11.72
CA LYS A 154 -5.68 10.91 -10.83
C LYS A 154 -5.50 11.25 -9.37
N THR A 155 -6.52 10.98 -8.57
CA THR A 155 -6.43 11.01 -7.11
C THR A 155 -5.84 9.69 -6.61
N LEU A 156 -4.73 9.78 -5.89
CA LEU A 156 -3.98 8.64 -5.38
C LEU A 156 -3.88 8.70 -3.86
N LEU A 157 -3.80 7.54 -3.23
CA LEU A 157 -3.61 7.43 -1.79
C LEU A 157 -2.15 7.66 -1.42
N ALA A 158 -1.89 8.42 -0.36
CA ALA A 158 -0.58 8.50 0.23
C ALA A 158 -0.20 7.16 0.85
N ARG A 159 1.08 6.81 0.78
CA ARG A 159 1.59 5.55 1.32
C ARG A 159 1.45 5.49 2.82
N MET A 160 0.84 4.41 3.30
CA MET A 160 0.69 4.12 4.72
C MET A 160 0.48 2.62 4.95
N ALA A 161 0.46 2.21 6.20
CA ALA A 161 -0.08 0.93 6.62
C ALA A 161 -0.90 1.10 7.90
N MET A 162 -1.83 0.21 8.14
CA MET A 162 -2.59 0.16 9.38
C MET A 162 -2.80 -1.27 9.85
N VAL A 163 -2.90 -1.41 11.15
CA VAL A 163 -3.33 -2.64 11.81
C VAL A 163 -4.68 -2.40 12.43
N THR A 164 -5.60 -3.33 12.22
CA THR A 164 -6.95 -3.28 12.79
C THR A 164 -7.24 -4.54 13.58
N ASP A 165 -8.01 -4.41 14.65
CA ASP A 165 -8.56 -5.53 15.41
C ASP A 165 -10.09 -5.44 15.35
N ASP A 166 -10.76 -6.47 14.82
CA ASP A 166 -12.24 -6.52 14.64
C ASP A 166 -12.80 -5.25 13.95
N GLY A 167 -12.08 -4.74 12.96
CA GLY A 167 -12.46 -3.54 12.22
C GLY A 167 -12.16 -2.20 12.91
N MET A 168 -11.51 -2.20 14.07
CA MET A 168 -11.04 -1.00 14.76
C MET A 168 -9.56 -0.73 14.43
N ILE A 169 -9.21 0.46 13.98
CA ILE A 169 -7.81 0.83 13.71
C ILE A 169 -7.07 0.97 15.03
N VAL A 170 -6.09 0.11 15.26
CA VAL A 170 -5.27 0.10 16.50
C VAL A 170 -3.87 0.69 16.29
N LYS A 171 -3.38 0.73 15.05
CA LYS A 171 -2.08 1.32 14.71
C LYS A 171 -2.08 1.86 13.28
N VAL A 172 -1.44 3.00 13.09
CA VAL A 172 -1.19 3.61 11.78
C VAL A 172 0.31 3.88 11.63
N PHE A 173 0.85 3.55 10.46
CA PHE A 173 2.21 3.86 10.03
C PHE A 173 2.11 4.91 8.91
N TYR A 174 2.44 6.15 9.23
CA TYR A 174 2.38 7.28 8.30
C TYR A 174 3.31 8.42 8.77
N PRO A 175 4.09 9.00 7.85
CA PRO A 175 4.37 8.50 6.52
C PRO A 175 5.21 7.22 6.55
N VAL A 176 5.22 6.46 5.45
CA VAL A 176 6.06 5.26 5.30
C VAL A 176 7.30 5.60 4.49
N PHE A 177 8.48 5.38 5.09
CA PHE A 177 9.77 5.50 4.41
C PHE A 177 10.88 4.78 5.19
N PRO A 178 11.78 4.02 4.53
CA PRO A 178 11.68 3.62 3.13
C PRO A 178 10.56 2.59 2.91
N PRO A 179 9.95 2.53 1.71
CA PRO A 179 8.76 1.69 1.47
C PRO A 179 9.03 0.18 1.59
N ASP A 180 10.23 -0.28 1.26
CA ASP A 180 10.64 -1.68 1.36
C ASP A 180 10.83 -2.16 2.81
N LYS A 181 10.88 -1.25 3.79
CA LYS A 181 10.99 -1.57 5.22
C LYS A 181 9.65 -1.54 5.96
N ASN A 182 8.57 -1.15 5.32
CA ASN A 182 7.27 -1.00 5.97
C ASN A 182 6.76 -2.32 6.58
N ALA A 183 6.90 -3.45 5.87
CA ALA A 183 6.48 -4.75 6.39
C ALA A 183 7.27 -5.16 7.64
N GLU A 184 8.58 -4.91 7.69
CA GLU A 184 9.41 -5.17 8.87
C GLU A 184 8.93 -4.37 10.08
N GLU A 185 8.60 -3.08 9.88
CA GLU A 185 8.06 -2.21 10.95
C GLU A 185 6.73 -2.74 11.48
N VAL A 186 5.84 -3.17 10.57
CA VAL A 186 4.55 -3.74 10.96
C VAL A 186 4.73 -5.05 11.72
N VAL A 187 5.61 -5.94 11.27
CA VAL A 187 5.93 -7.20 11.96
C VAL A 187 6.47 -6.94 13.35
N ALA A 188 7.40 -5.99 13.50
CA ALA A 188 7.96 -5.63 14.80
C ALA A 188 6.87 -5.15 15.76
N TRP A 189 5.99 -4.25 15.30
CA TRP A 189 4.89 -3.74 16.13
C TRP A 189 3.90 -4.84 16.52
N VAL A 190 3.50 -5.69 15.56
CA VAL A 190 2.58 -6.82 15.84
C VAL A 190 3.17 -7.79 16.86
N ARG A 191 4.49 -8.04 16.80
CA ARG A 191 5.18 -8.91 17.76
C ARG A 191 5.14 -8.34 19.19
N GLU A 192 5.27 -7.03 19.33
CA GLU A 192 5.26 -6.34 20.63
C GLU A 192 3.84 -6.14 21.20
N ASN A 193 2.81 -6.22 20.36
CA ASN A 193 1.42 -5.92 20.71
C ASN A 193 0.49 -7.11 20.42
N ARG A 194 0.88 -8.30 20.89
CA ARG A 194 0.08 -9.54 20.75
C ARG A 194 -1.16 -9.51 21.64
#